data_93cc9e4107b135896f9d6977db163106
#
_entry.id   93cc9e4107b135896f9d6977db163106
#
_cell.length_a   1.000
_cell.length_b   1.000
_cell.length_c   1.000
_cell.angle_alpha   90.00
_cell.angle_beta   90.00
_cell.angle_gamma   90.00
#
_symmetry.space_group_name_H-M   'P 1'
#
loop_
_entity.id
_entity.type
_entity.pdbx_description
1 polymer ?
#
loop_
_entity_poly.entity_id
_entity_poly.type
_entity_poly.pdbx_seq_one_letter_code
_entity_poly.pdbx_strand_id
1 'polypeptide(L)'
;MTSMHREENYMLTENNASYRSSAEPLPLSRDEKKAVAIVLTGNFLEYFDLMLFSHLAFVVTPYFMPKTDPLVAKMLAIFAFSSSFVIRPFAAYFWGYIGDNFGRVVVLTYTTMIMAISCILIANIPSFVEWGYYATLLIIGCRILQGFSSAGEAKGAEIFVAEVVPHFPKIFLASAMVPITCDLGG
;
A
#
# COMPACT_ATOMS: atom_id res chain seq x y z
N MET A 1 32.64 1.00 -52.20
CA MET A 1 31.44 1.49 -51.48
C MET A 1 30.51 0.39 -50.91
N THR A 2 30.58 -0.82 -51.42
CA THR A 2 29.67 -1.93 -51.02
C THR A 2 30.06 -2.70 -49.73
N SER A 3 31.33 -2.65 -49.32
CA SER A 3 31.81 -3.37 -48.12
C SER A 3 31.45 -2.66 -46.81
N MET A 4 31.55 -1.35 -46.79
CA MET A 4 31.23 -0.52 -45.60
C MET A 4 29.74 -0.60 -45.20
N HIS A 5 28.83 -0.56 -46.16
CA HIS A 5 27.40 -0.76 -45.90
C HIS A 5 27.05 -2.16 -45.39
N ARG A 6 27.83 -3.16 -45.72
CA ARG A 6 27.61 -4.50 -45.25
C ARG A 6 28.06 -4.67 -43.80
N GLU A 7 29.17 -4.07 -43.40
CA GLU A 7 29.65 -4.08 -42.02
C GLU A 7 28.71 -3.25 -41.09
N GLU A 8 28.23 -2.11 -41.56
CA GLU A 8 27.30 -1.30 -40.83
C GLU A 8 25.96 -2.02 -40.58
N ASN A 9 25.44 -2.76 -41.59
CA ASN A 9 24.27 -3.60 -41.44
C ASN A 9 24.49 -4.80 -40.52
N TYR A 10 25.67 -5.40 -40.50
CA TYR A 10 26.01 -6.50 -39.57
C TYR A 10 26.07 -5.97 -38.13
N MET A 11 26.69 -4.81 -37.88
CA MET A 11 26.76 -4.19 -36.56
C MET A 11 25.37 -3.79 -36.03
N LEU A 12 24.48 -3.27 -36.92
CA LEU A 12 23.10 -2.92 -36.55
C LEU A 12 22.26 -4.18 -36.27
N THR A 13 22.47 -5.28 -37.02
CA THR A 13 21.73 -6.53 -36.74
C THR A 13 22.24 -7.22 -35.48
N GLU A 14 23.53 -7.20 -35.20
CA GLU A 14 24.13 -7.78 -34.00
C GLU A 14 23.73 -6.96 -32.75
N ASN A 15 23.74 -5.65 -32.84
CA ASN A 15 23.24 -4.75 -31.79
C ASN A 15 21.72 -4.96 -31.51
N ASN A 16 20.91 -5.08 -32.57
CA ASN A 16 19.49 -5.37 -32.46
C ASN A 16 19.22 -6.80 -31.94
N ALA A 17 20.05 -7.76 -32.26
CA ALA A 17 19.95 -9.13 -31.73
C ALA A 17 20.33 -9.18 -30.25
N SER A 18 21.38 -8.45 -29.84
CA SER A 18 21.78 -8.33 -28.42
C SER A 18 20.73 -7.56 -27.60
N TYR A 19 20.12 -6.51 -28.16
CA TYR A 19 18.99 -5.81 -27.55
C TYR A 19 17.75 -6.69 -27.42
N ARG A 20 17.43 -7.52 -28.42
CA ARG A 20 16.31 -8.46 -28.37
C ARG A 20 16.57 -9.63 -27.42
N SER A 21 17.79 -10.12 -27.32
CA SER A 21 18.20 -11.17 -26.38
C SER A 21 18.13 -10.68 -24.91
N SER A 22 18.43 -9.39 -24.67
CA SER A 22 18.25 -8.79 -23.35
C SER A 22 16.79 -8.41 -23.04
N ALA A 23 15.90 -8.42 -24.05
CA ALA A 23 14.49 -8.11 -23.92
C ALA A 23 13.60 -9.36 -23.77
N GLU A 24 14.13 -10.59 -23.85
CA GLU A 24 13.35 -11.79 -23.51
C GLU A 24 13.02 -11.78 -22.01
N PRO A 25 11.74 -11.80 -21.65
CA PRO A 25 11.33 -11.79 -20.27
C PRO A 25 11.67 -13.16 -19.64
N LEU A 26 12.84 -13.25 -19.00
CA LEU A 26 13.15 -14.38 -18.13
C LEU A 26 12.00 -14.53 -17.10
N PRO A 27 11.42 -15.71 -16.92
CA PRO A 27 10.36 -15.89 -15.93
C PRO A 27 10.85 -15.48 -14.55
N LEU A 28 10.02 -14.77 -13.79
CA LEU A 28 10.29 -14.43 -12.40
C LEU A 28 10.65 -15.69 -11.62
N SER A 29 11.69 -15.63 -10.81
CA SER A 29 12.06 -16.69 -9.87
C SER A 29 10.88 -17.01 -8.94
N ARG A 30 10.84 -18.23 -8.41
CA ARG A 30 9.80 -18.63 -7.44
C ARG A 30 9.78 -17.75 -6.20
N ASP A 31 10.94 -17.29 -5.75
CA ASP A 31 11.07 -16.46 -4.56
C ASP A 31 10.67 -15.01 -4.85
N GLU A 32 10.99 -14.47 -6.02
CA GLU A 32 10.49 -13.16 -6.49
C GLU A 32 8.97 -13.15 -6.60
N LYS A 33 8.37 -14.20 -7.17
CA LYS A 33 6.89 -14.33 -7.24
C LYS A 33 6.25 -14.36 -5.88
N LYS A 34 6.83 -15.10 -4.92
CA LYS A 34 6.31 -15.16 -3.55
C LYS A 34 6.40 -13.81 -2.85
N ALA A 35 7.54 -13.13 -2.98
CA ALA A 35 7.74 -11.81 -2.39
C ALA A 35 6.74 -10.78 -2.94
N VAL A 36 6.58 -10.73 -4.26
CA VAL A 36 5.59 -9.85 -4.91
C VAL A 36 4.16 -10.22 -4.48
N ALA A 37 3.80 -11.51 -4.42
CA ALA A 37 2.48 -11.95 -4.01
C ALA A 37 2.14 -11.55 -2.57
N ILE A 38 3.10 -11.67 -1.63
CA ILE A 38 2.91 -11.26 -0.23
C ILE A 38 2.64 -9.76 -0.14
N VAL A 39 3.43 -8.96 -0.85
CA VAL A 39 3.29 -7.49 -0.86
C VAL A 39 1.95 -7.07 -1.49
N LEU A 40 1.56 -7.69 -2.61
CA LEU A 40 0.27 -7.42 -3.26
C LEU A 40 -0.92 -7.82 -2.37
N THR A 41 -0.79 -8.91 -1.61
CA THR A 41 -1.84 -9.34 -0.67
C THR A 41 -1.99 -8.34 0.48
N GLY A 42 -0.88 -7.84 1.03
CA GLY A 42 -0.90 -6.80 2.07
C GLY A 42 -1.61 -5.54 1.56
N ASN A 43 -1.21 -5.06 0.39
CA ASN A 43 -1.80 -3.89 -0.25
C ASN A 43 -3.31 -4.05 -0.54
N PHE A 44 -3.73 -5.23 -1.01
CA PHE A 44 -5.15 -5.56 -1.18
C PHE A 44 -5.93 -5.48 0.15
N LEU A 45 -5.40 -6.08 1.21
CA LEU A 45 -6.05 -6.09 2.53
C LEU A 45 -6.15 -4.69 3.13
N GLU A 46 -5.16 -3.83 2.89
CA GLU A 46 -5.18 -2.42 3.30
C GLU A 46 -6.35 -1.68 2.66
N TYR A 47 -6.48 -1.76 1.32
CA TYR A 47 -7.56 -1.10 0.61
C TYR A 47 -8.92 -1.69 0.95
N PHE A 48 -9.00 -2.99 1.13
CA PHE A 48 -10.19 -3.68 1.60
C PHE A 48 -10.64 -3.15 2.97
N ASP A 49 -9.73 -2.97 3.95
CA ASP A 49 -10.07 -2.40 5.26
C ASP A 49 -10.56 -0.95 5.16
N LEU A 50 -9.92 -0.13 4.32
CA LEU A 50 -10.37 1.25 4.06
C LEU A 50 -11.79 1.30 3.48
N MET A 51 -12.08 0.46 2.49
CA MET A 51 -13.39 0.41 1.86
C MET A 51 -14.45 -0.22 2.76
N LEU A 52 -14.07 -1.28 3.49
CA LEU A 52 -14.94 -1.90 4.49
C LEU A 52 -15.39 -0.87 5.52
N PHE A 53 -14.46 -0.07 6.06
CA PHE A 53 -14.82 0.99 7.01
C PHE A 53 -15.70 2.05 6.37
N SER A 54 -15.42 2.46 5.14
CA SER A 54 -16.21 3.46 4.42
C SER A 54 -17.66 2.99 4.24
N HIS A 55 -17.86 1.74 3.84
CA HIS A 55 -19.18 1.14 3.65
C HIS A 55 -19.88 0.85 4.99
N LEU A 56 -19.15 0.41 5.99
CA LEU A 56 -19.68 0.18 7.33
C LEU A 56 -19.80 1.44 8.18
N ALA A 57 -19.33 2.60 7.71
CA ALA A 57 -19.40 3.86 8.45
C ALA A 57 -20.83 4.17 8.92
N PHE A 58 -21.84 3.82 8.11
CA PHE A 58 -23.25 3.95 8.45
C PHE A 58 -23.65 3.13 9.69
N VAL A 59 -23.08 1.94 9.86
CA VAL A 59 -23.33 1.04 11.01
C VAL A 59 -22.43 1.41 12.20
N VAL A 60 -21.16 1.73 11.92
CA VAL A 60 -20.13 2.02 12.93
C VAL A 60 -20.41 3.36 13.63
N THR A 61 -20.88 4.37 12.90
CA THR A 61 -21.15 5.69 13.45
C THR A 61 -22.11 5.67 14.65
N PRO A 62 -23.31 5.06 14.59
CA PRO A 62 -24.22 5.05 15.73
C PRO A 62 -23.73 4.21 16.92
N TYR A 63 -22.77 3.29 16.70
CA TYR A 63 -22.21 2.47 17.77
C TYR A 63 -21.15 3.19 18.60
N PHE A 64 -20.34 4.02 17.97
CA PHE A 64 -19.14 4.59 18.56
C PHE A 64 -19.15 6.12 18.67
N MET A 65 -20.17 6.77 18.10
CA MET A 65 -20.30 8.22 18.16
C MET A 65 -21.39 8.65 19.14
N PRO A 66 -21.27 9.85 19.75
CA PRO A 66 -22.26 10.36 20.70
C PRO A 66 -23.64 10.49 20.03
N LYS A 67 -24.67 10.02 20.71
CA LYS A 67 -26.09 10.09 20.26
C LYS A 67 -26.73 11.48 20.51
N THR A 68 -25.95 12.53 20.57
CA THR A 68 -26.41 13.87 20.97
C THR A 68 -27.09 14.58 19.81
N ASP A 69 -26.42 14.74 18.69
CA ASP A 69 -26.93 15.43 17.51
C ASP A 69 -26.49 14.66 16.27
N PRO A 70 -27.39 14.27 15.35
CA PRO A 70 -27.07 13.55 14.14
C PRO A 70 -26.01 14.25 13.28
N LEU A 71 -25.96 15.58 13.30
CA LEU A 71 -24.98 16.37 12.58
C LEU A 71 -23.58 16.21 13.19
N VAL A 72 -23.47 16.28 14.51
CA VAL A 72 -22.19 16.13 15.25
C VAL A 72 -21.63 14.73 15.06
N ALA A 73 -22.46 13.69 15.18
CA ALA A 73 -22.06 12.30 14.95
C ALA A 73 -21.51 12.10 13.54
N LYS A 74 -22.17 12.68 12.53
CA LYS A 74 -21.75 12.62 11.13
C LYS A 74 -20.43 13.35 10.88
N MET A 75 -20.25 14.53 11.48
CA MET A 75 -19.00 15.28 11.41
C MET A 75 -17.82 14.53 12.04
N LEU A 76 -18.03 13.91 13.21
CA LEU A 76 -17.01 13.09 13.87
C LEU A 76 -16.63 11.85 13.03
N ALA A 77 -17.59 11.20 12.40
CA ALA A 77 -17.32 10.07 11.51
C ALA A 77 -16.50 10.50 10.28
N ILE A 78 -16.85 11.61 9.65
CA ILE A 78 -16.08 12.18 8.53
C ILE A 78 -14.68 12.58 9.00
N PHE A 79 -14.54 13.17 10.16
CA PHE A 79 -13.24 13.54 10.73
C PHE A 79 -12.38 12.30 11.01
N ALA A 80 -12.95 11.25 11.61
CA ALA A 80 -12.25 9.98 11.85
C ALA A 80 -11.76 9.34 10.55
N PHE A 81 -12.58 9.36 9.51
CA PHE A 81 -12.17 8.85 8.19
C PHE A 81 -11.10 9.72 7.54
N SER A 82 -11.29 11.04 7.51
CA SER A 82 -10.37 11.98 6.89
C SER A 82 -9.01 12.05 7.59
N SER A 83 -8.96 11.82 8.91
CA SER A 83 -7.71 11.84 9.69
C SER A 83 -6.69 10.83 9.17
N SER A 84 -7.15 9.67 8.69
CA SER A 84 -6.29 8.65 8.08
C SER A 84 -5.59 9.14 6.81
N PHE A 85 -6.22 10.01 6.03
CA PHE A 85 -5.63 10.58 4.82
C PHE A 85 -4.69 11.74 5.11
N VAL A 86 -5.04 12.58 6.09
CA VAL A 86 -4.22 13.75 6.46
C VAL A 86 -2.86 13.32 7.02
N ILE A 87 -2.80 12.21 7.76
CA ILE A 87 -1.54 11.73 8.35
C ILE A 87 -0.60 11.09 7.31
N ARG A 88 -1.10 10.61 6.17
CA ARG A 88 -0.31 9.90 5.14
C ARG A 88 0.93 10.63 4.65
N PRO A 89 0.92 11.94 4.28
CA PRO A 89 2.12 12.61 3.81
C PRO A 89 3.23 12.68 4.88
N PHE A 90 2.86 12.88 6.14
CA PHE A 90 3.82 12.87 7.26
C PHE A 90 4.38 11.46 7.50
N ALA A 91 3.53 10.47 7.45
CA ALA A 91 3.90 9.06 7.59
C ALA A 91 4.79 8.60 6.44
N ALA A 92 4.53 9.02 5.21
CA ALA A 92 5.35 8.69 4.04
C ALA A 92 6.79 9.23 4.20
N TYR A 93 6.95 10.44 4.71
CA TYR A 93 8.27 11.00 5.00
C TYR A 93 9.00 10.19 6.09
N PHE A 94 8.30 9.86 7.19
CA PHE A 94 8.86 9.10 8.30
C PHE A 94 9.28 7.67 7.88
N TRP A 95 8.39 6.94 7.19
CA TRP A 95 8.67 5.60 6.71
C TRP A 95 9.70 5.57 5.58
N GLY A 96 9.75 6.62 4.75
CA GLY A 96 10.80 6.79 3.74
C GLY A 96 12.17 6.83 4.40
N TYR A 97 12.34 7.68 5.41
CA TYR A 97 13.59 7.78 6.16
C TYR A 97 14.02 6.45 6.82
N ILE A 98 13.07 5.73 7.44
CA ILE A 98 13.35 4.41 8.02
C ILE A 98 13.72 3.40 6.93
N GLY A 99 13.00 3.39 5.81
CA GLY A 99 13.26 2.47 4.71
C GLY A 99 14.63 2.65 4.07
N ASP A 100 15.12 3.89 3.99
CA ASP A 100 16.46 4.18 3.46
C ASP A 100 17.59 3.78 4.41
N ASN A 101 17.37 3.85 5.74
CA ASN A 101 18.39 3.54 6.74
C ASN A 101 18.37 2.08 7.21
N PHE A 102 17.20 1.46 7.33
CA PHE A 102 17.03 0.12 7.92
C PHE A 102 16.55 -0.94 6.93
N GLY A 103 16.22 -0.52 5.71
CA GLY A 103 15.77 -1.41 4.63
C GLY A 103 14.25 -1.53 4.51
N ARG A 104 13.79 -1.82 3.28
CA ARG A 104 12.36 -1.83 2.91
C ARG A 104 11.55 -2.93 3.62
N VAL A 105 12.16 -4.11 3.80
CA VAL A 105 11.50 -5.24 4.49
C VAL A 105 11.14 -4.91 5.92
N VAL A 106 12.01 -4.14 6.62
CA VAL A 106 11.78 -3.71 8.00
C VAL A 106 10.54 -2.80 8.05
N VAL A 107 10.45 -1.82 7.14
CA VAL A 107 9.30 -0.93 7.05
C VAL A 107 8.02 -1.73 6.83
N LEU A 108 7.99 -2.60 5.81
CA LEU A 108 6.82 -3.44 5.51
C LEU A 108 6.37 -4.27 6.71
N THR A 109 7.33 -4.88 7.43
CA THR A 109 7.01 -5.69 8.61
C THR A 109 6.37 -4.86 9.73
N TYR A 110 6.96 -3.71 10.06
CA TYR A 110 6.43 -2.86 11.13
C TYR A 110 5.09 -2.23 10.77
N THR A 111 4.92 -1.79 9.52
CA THR A 111 3.65 -1.21 9.06
C THR A 111 2.53 -2.23 9.11
N THR A 112 2.75 -3.44 8.58
CA THR A 112 1.75 -4.52 8.63
C THR A 112 1.42 -4.92 10.07
N MET A 113 2.39 -4.96 10.99
CA MET A 113 2.13 -5.21 12.41
C MET A 113 1.27 -4.11 13.05
N ILE A 114 1.58 -2.84 12.81
CA ILE A 114 0.80 -1.70 13.33
C ILE A 114 -0.64 -1.76 12.79
N MET A 115 -0.81 -2.08 11.49
CA MET A 115 -2.11 -2.24 10.88
C MET A 115 -2.92 -3.36 11.55
N ALA A 116 -2.32 -4.54 11.72
CA ALA A 116 -2.96 -5.68 12.36
C ALA A 116 -3.37 -5.38 13.82
N ILE A 117 -2.49 -4.74 14.59
CA ILE A 117 -2.79 -4.33 15.97
C ILE A 117 -3.95 -3.35 15.99
N SER A 118 -3.95 -2.34 15.10
CA SER A 118 -5.02 -1.36 15.01
C SER A 118 -6.37 -1.99 14.67
N CYS A 119 -6.41 -2.97 13.77
CA CYS A 119 -7.63 -3.72 13.43
C CYS A 119 -8.14 -4.55 14.62
N ILE A 120 -7.25 -5.22 15.35
CA ILE A 120 -7.61 -5.97 16.56
C ILE A 120 -8.16 -5.04 17.64
N LEU A 121 -7.54 -3.87 17.83
CA LEU A 121 -8.02 -2.88 18.79
C LEU A 121 -9.43 -2.40 18.41
N ILE A 122 -9.66 -2.02 17.16
CA ILE A 122 -11.00 -1.58 16.70
C ILE A 122 -12.05 -2.66 16.93
N ALA A 123 -11.72 -3.93 16.66
CA ALA A 123 -12.64 -5.05 16.86
C ALA A 123 -13.01 -5.30 18.33
N ASN A 124 -12.20 -4.84 19.27
CA ASN A 124 -12.38 -5.02 20.71
C ASN A 124 -12.84 -3.75 21.43
N ILE A 125 -13.02 -2.62 20.73
CA ILE A 125 -13.48 -1.38 21.37
C ILE A 125 -14.94 -1.55 21.82
N PRO A 126 -15.25 -1.33 23.11
CA PRO A 126 -16.62 -1.30 23.61
C PRO A 126 -17.46 -0.20 22.97
N SER A 127 -18.78 -0.36 23.01
CA SER A 127 -19.72 0.62 22.46
C SER A 127 -19.62 1.98 23.17
N PHE A 128 -20.10 3.03 22.52
CA PHE A 128 -20.21 4.36 23.14
C PHE A 128 -21.04 4.34 24.43
N VAL A 129 -22.01 3.43 24.53
CA VAL A 129 -22.87 3.29 25.73
C VAL A 129 -22.07 2.87 26.95
N GLU A 130 -21.02 2.08 26.78
CA GLU A 130 -20.20 1.56 27.88
C GLU A 130 -19.04 2.51 28.24
N TRP A 131 -18.33 3.04 27.24
CA TRP A 131 -17.11 3.82 27.43
C TRP A 131 -17.25 5.32 27.09
N GLY A 132 -18.38 5.73 26.55
CA GLY A 132 -18.64 7.12 26.20
C GLY A 132 -17.62 7.68 25.20
N TYR A 133 -17.14 8.88 25.45
CA TYR A 133 -16.19 9.58 24.57
C TYR A 133 -14.84 8.86 24.39
N TYR A 134 -14.45 8.00 25.33
CA TYR A 134 -13.21 7.24 25.21
C TYR A 134 -13.28 6.24 24.04
N ALA A 135 -14.42 5.64 23.77
CA ALA A 135 -14.60 4.77 22.59
C ALA A 135 -14.39 5.55 21.28
N THR A 136 -14.95 6.76 21.18
CA THR A 136 -14.78 7.63 20.02
C THR A 136 -13.33 8.04 19.83
N LEU A 137 -12.63 8.44 20.89
CA LEU A 137 -11.21 8.81 20.84
C LEU A 137 -10.31 7.64 20.42
N LEU A 138 -10.61 6.44 20.93
CA LEU A 138 -9.86 5.24 20.56
C LEU A 138 -10.02 4.89 19.09
N ILE A 139 -11.24 4.98 18.54
CA ILE A 139 -11.45 4.75 17.10
C ILE A 139 -10.68 5.78 16.26
N ILE A 140 -10.76 7.06 16.59
CA ILE A 140 -10.01 8.10 15.89
C ILE A 140 -8.50 7.81 15.96
N GLY A 141 -7.99 7.46 17.14
CA GLY A 141 -6.59 7.08 17.35
C GLY A 141 -6.17 5.87 16.49
N CYS A 142 -6.98 4.82 16.47
CA CYS A 142 -6.72 3.65 15.64
C CYS A 142 -6.77 4.00 14.14
N ARG A 143 -7.66 4.87 13.71
CA ARG A 143 -7.72 5.36 12.32
C ARG A 143 -6.49 6.15 11.92
N ILE A 144 -5.97 7.00 12.81
CA ILE A 144 -4.71 7.70 12.60
C ILE A 144 -3.55 6.70 12.47
N LEU A 145 -3.48 5.68 13.34
CA LEU A 145 -2.47 4.63 13.29
C LEU A 145 -2.55 3.81 12.00
N GLN A 146 -3.75 3.46 11.54
CA GLN A 146 -3.95 2.80 10.26
C GLN A 146 -3.48 3.67 9.09
N GLY A 147 -3.84 4.95 9.05
CA GLY A 147 -3.38 5.88 8.02
C GLY A 147 -1.86 6.08 8.04
N PHE A 148 -1.25 6.08 9.23
CA PHE A 148 0.20 6.17 9.39
C PHE A 148 0.91 4.91 8.87
N SER A 149 0.37 3.73 9.15
CA SER A 149 0.89 2.44 8.68
C SER A 149 0.76 2.30 7.17
N SER A 150 -0.42 2.58 6.63
CA SER A 150 -0.80 2.50 5.24
C SER A 150 0.15 3.26 4.30
N ALA A 151 0.57 4.47 4.69
CA ALA A 151 1.52 5.25 3.89
C ALA A 151 2.88 4.56 3.71
N GLY A 152 3.34 3.86 4.74
CA GLY A 152 4.60 3.09 4.69
C GLY A 152 4.46 1.82 3.86
N GLU A 153 3.32 1.13 3.96
CA GLU A 153 3.06 -0.10 3.23
C GLU A 153 2.94 0.14 1.72
N ALA A 154 2.14 1.12 1.30
CA ALA A 154 1.95 1.43 -0.12
C ALA A 154 3.26 1.85 -0.81
N LYS A 155 4.02 2.78 -0.21
CA LYS A 155 5.30 3.22 -0.78
C LYS A 155 6.40 2.16 -0.64
N GLY A 156 6.43 1.44 0.47
CA GLY A 156 7.32 0.31 0.68
C GLY A 156 7.09 -0.79 -0.35
N ALA A 157 5.84 -1.10 -0.67
CA ALA A 157 5.45 -2.09 -1.67
C ALA A 157 5.93 -1.72 -3.08
N GLU A 158 5.66 -0.49 -3.52
CA GLU A 158 6.09 0.01 -4.84
C GLU A 158 7.61 -0.08 -5.02
N ILE A 159 8.37 0.40 -4.03
CA ILE A 159 9.83 0.42 -4.09
C ILE A 159 10.40 -1.00 -3.98
N PHE A 160 9.87 -1.82 -3.06
CA PHE A 160 10.30 -3.21 -2.89
C PHE A 160 10.12 -4.02 -4.18
N VAL A 161 8.97 -3.88 -4.84
CA VAL A 161 8.71 -4.54 -6.13
C VAL A 161 9.71 -4.06 -7.20
N ALA A 162 10.04 -2.77 -7.22
CA ALA A 162 11.01 -2.22 -8.15
C ALA A 162 12.45 -2.72 -7.88
N GLU A 163 12.81 -2.94 -6.61
CA GLU A 163 14.13 -3.47 -6.23
C GLU A 163 14.27 -4.97 -6.51
N VAL A 164 13.21 -5.76 -6.27
CA VAL A 164 13.22 -7.23 -6.44
C VAL A 164 13.15 -7.63 -7.91
N VAL A 165 12.56 -6.80 -8.77
CA VAL A 165 12.37 -7.11 -10.20
C VAL A 165 13.20 -6.14 -11.06
N PRO A 166 14.53 -6.35 -11.20
CA PRO A 166 15.45 -5.36 -11.79
C PRO A 166 15.38 -5.24 -13.32
N HIS A 167 14.52 -5.98 -14.04
CA HIS A 167 14.47 -6.01 -15.49
C HIS A 167 13.30 -5.23 -16.07
N PHE A 168 13.57 -4.20 -16.87
CA PHE A 168 12.63 -3.64 -17.82
C PHE A 168 12.20 -4.73 -18.83
N PRO A 169 10.99 -5.05 -19.11
CA PRO A 169 9.68 -4.46 -18.83
C PRO A 169 8.93 -5.04 -17.62
N LYS A 170 9.53 -5.96 -16.86
CA LYS A 170 8.90 -6.65 -15.73
C LYS A 170 8.59 -5.71 -14.57
N ILE A 171 9.49 -4.74 -14.29
CA ILE A 171 9.25 -3.67 -13.32
C ILE A 171 7.92 -2.97 -13.61
N PHE A 172 7.69 -2.60 -14.88
CA PHE A 172 6.46 -1.91 -15.27
C PHE A 172 5.22 -2.78 -15.00
N LEU A 173 5.27 -4.07 -15.36
CA LEU A 173 4.17 -4.99 -15.13
C LEU A 173 3.92 -5.21 -13.63
N ALA A 174 4.97 -5.44 -12.85
CA ALA A 174 4.88 -5.67 -11.42
C ALA A 174 4.41 -4.41 -10.67
N SER A 175 4.91 -3.23 -11.03
CA SER A 175 4.47 -1.95 -10.45
C SER A 175 3.02 -1.60 -10.83
N ALA A 176 2.57 -1.98 -12.04
CA ALA A 176 1.18 -1.82 -12.45
C ALA A 176 0.21 -2.74 -11.70
N MET A 177 0.69 -3.86 -11.15
CA MET A 177 -0.14 -4.75 -10.32
C MET A 177 -0.50 -4.13 -8.97
N VAL A 178 0.34 -3.23 -8.43
CA VAL A 178 0.07 -2.54 -7.16
C VAL A 178 -1.23 -1.71 -7.22
N PRO A 179 -1.41 -0.76 -8.16
CA PRO A 179 -2.67 -0.03 -8.26
C PRO A 179 -3.87 -0.92 -8.64
N ILE A 180 -3.67 -1.98 -9.44
CA ILE A 180 -4.75 -2.93 -9.77
C ILE A 180 -5.28 -3.64 -8.52
N THR A 181 -4.39 -4.03 -7.59
CA THR A 181 -4.83 -4.62 -6.31
C THR A 181 -5.53 -3.60 -5.41
N CYS A 182 -5.19 -2.32 -5.49
CA CYS A 182 -5.93 -1.25 -4.83
C CYS A 182 -7.36 -1.16 -5.35
N ASP A 183 -7.53 -1.15 -6.67
CA ASP A 183 -8.85 -1.05 -7.32
C ASP A 183 -9.72 -2.30 -7.07
N LEU A 184 -9.11 -3.49 -6.97
CA LEU A 184 -9.83 -4.73 -6.65
C LEU A 184 -10.20 -4.85 -5.16
N GLY A 185 -9.47 -4.17 -4.27
CA GLY A 185 -9.77 -4.11 -2.82
C GLY A 185 -10.84 -3.08 -2.48
N GLY A 186 -11.15 -2.16 -3.39
CA GLY A 186 -12.13 -1.09 -3.23
C GLY A 186 -13.38 -1.30 -4.01
#